data_fc00a50b35d4ed637ef2fe450bc6737b
#
_entry.id   fc00a50b35d4ed637ef2fe450bc6737b
#
_cell.length_a   1.000
_cell.length_b   1.000
_cell.length_c   1.000
_cell.angle_alpha   90.00
_cell.angle_beta   90.00
_cell.angle_gamma   90.00
#
_symmetry.space_group_name_H-M   'P 1'
#
loop_
_entity.id
_entity.type
_entity.pdbx_description
1 polymer ?
#
loop_
_entity_poly.entity_id
_entity_poly.type
_entity_poly.pdbx_seq_one_letter_code
_entity_poly.pdbx_strand_id
1 'polypeptide(L)'
;MLQRKAYEHLVKWKNTPDKKALLITGARQIGKTYIIRKFAEENYSNFIEINFITNPDAAKIFNGDLNAETILINLTAYTQKPLVKGDTLIFFDEIQECPSARTAIKFLVDDGQFDYIESGSLLGVRYKEVKSYPVGYEENYRMYPVSYTHLRAHETRGNL
;
A
#
# COMPACT_ATOMS: atom_id res chain seq x y z
N MET A 1 -16.55 11.46 0.03
CA MET A 1 -17.42 10.27 0.09
C MET A 1 -16.60 9.03 0.23
N LEU A 2 -16.47 8.23 -0.83
CA LEU A 2 -15.65 7.04 -0.76
C LEU A 2 -14.20 7.38 -0.43
N GLN A 3 -13.65 8.39 -1.05
CA GLN A 3 -12.30 8.83 -0.78
C GLN A 3 -12.14 9.36 0.64
N ARG A 4 -13.18 10.00 1.14
CA ARG A 4 -13.15 10.51 2.51
C ARG A 4 -13.08 9.37 3.51
N LYS A 5 -13.88 8.32 3.31
CA LYS A 5 -13.84 7.15 4.18
C LYS A 5 -12.49 6.46 4.12
N ALA A 6 -11.95 6.33 2.92
CA ALA A 6 -10.64 5.72 2.76
C ALA A 6 -9.57 6.54 3.46
N TYR A 7 -9.63 7.85 3.33
CA TYR A 7 -8.67 8.73 3.99
C TYR A 7 -8.75 8.60 5.50
N GLU A 8 -9.94 8.58 6.05
CA GLU A 8 -10.14 8.42 7.49
C GLU A 8 -9.59 7.08 7.96
N HIS A 9 -9.76 6.04 7.16
CA HIS A 9 -9.20 4.74 7.48
C HIS A 9 -7.67 4.78 7.50
N LEU A 10 -7.07 5.48 6.55
CA LEU A 10 -5.63 5.64 6.48
C LEU A 10 -5.08 6.35 7.73
N VAL A 11 -5.76 7.41 8.16
CA VAL A 11 -5.35 8.13 9.35
C VAL A 11 -5.46 7.24 10.58
N LYS A 12 -6.55 6.49 10.69
CA LYS A 12 -6.74 5.58 11.80
C LYS A 12 -5.67 4.50 11.82
N TRP A 13 -5.34 3.96 10.64
CA TRP A 13 -4.30 2.97 10.50
C TRP A 13 -2.95 3.52 10.97
N LYS A 14 -2.61 4.73 10.54
CA LYS A 14 -1.33 5.34 10.90
C LYS A 14 -1.19 5.48 12.41
N ASN A 15 -2.28 5.76 13.10
CA ASN A 15 -2.26 6.00 14.55
C ASN A 15 -2.42 4.72 15.36
N THR A 16 -2.53 3.57 14.72
CA THR A 16 -2.64 2.29 15.42
C THR A 16 -1.26 1.85 15.88
N PRO A 17 -1.10 1.49 17.18
CA PRO A 17 0.19 0.96 17.65
C PRO A 17 0.45 -0.40 17.01
N ASP A 18 1.73 -0.67 16.76
CA ASP A 18 2.19 -1.93 16.15
C ASP A 18 1.42 -2.25 14.89
N LYS A 19 1.24 -1.22 14.06
CA LYS A 19 0.45 -1.39 12.84
C LYS A 19 1.13 -2.31 11.83
N LYS A 20 0.28 -3.00 11.09
CA LYS A 20 0.71 -3.85 9.99
C LYS A 20 0.84 -3.03 8.72
N ALA A 21 1.35 -3.63 7.67
CA ALA A 21 1.26 -3.02 6.35
C ALA A 21 -0.21 -2.97 5.96
N LEU A 22 -0.61 -1.92 5.26
CA LEU A 22 -1.99 -1.77 4.81
C LEU A 22 -2.07 -2.11 3.33
N LEU A 23 -2.83 -3.16 3.00
CA LEU A 23 -3.07 -3.53 1.60
C LEU A 23 -4.42 -2.97 1.18
N ILE A 24 -4.40 -2.05 0.23
CA ILE A 24 -5.60 -1.45 -0.31
C ILE A 24 -5.91 -2.11 -1.65
N THR A 25 -7.06 -2.77 -1.73
CA THR A 25 -7.48 -3.44 -2.96
C THR A 25 -8.70 -2.75 -3.55
N GLY A 26 -8.93 -3.00 -4.83
CA GLY A 26 -10.07 -2.44 -5.54
C GLY A 26 -9.76 -2.40 -7.02
N ALA A 27 -10.76 -2.02 -7.80
CA ALA A 27 -10.61 -1.91 -9.24
C ALA A 27 -9.64 -0.79 -9.58
N ARG A 28 -9.03 -0.88 -10.76
CA ARG A 28 -8.20 0.21 -11.25
C ARG A 28 -9.04 1.46 -11.42
N GLN A 29 -8.39 2.61 -11.29
CA GLN A 29 -9.01 3.91 -11.57
C GLN A 29 -10.15 4.27 -10.63
N ILE A 30 -10.15 3.72 -9.41
CA ILE A 30 -11.11 4.14 -8.39
C ILE A 30 -10.49 5.12 -7.41
N GLY A 31 -9.27 5.59 -7.68
CA GLY A 31 -8.64 6.62 -6.86
C GLY A 31 -7.73 6.10 -5.76
N LYS A 32 -7.35 4.81 -5.79
CA LYS A 32 -6.44 4.27 -4.78
C LYS A 32 -5.14 5.05 -4.69
N THR A 33 -4.48 5.20 -5.81
CA THR A 33 -3.18 5.87 -5.85
C THR A 33 -3.31 7.34 -5.44
N TYR A 34 -4.34 8.00 -5.92
CA TYR A 34 -4.57 9.40 -5.59
C TYR A 34 -4.72 9.61 -4.09
N ILE A 35 -5.56 8.80 -3.44
CA ILE A 35 -5.83 9.00 -2.01
C ILE A 35 -4.61 8.66 -1.17
N ILE A 36 -3.83 7.66 -1.59
CA ILE A 36 -2.62 7.29 -0.88
C ILE A 36 -1.59 8.42 -0.97
N ARG A 37 -1.43 8.99 -2.17
CA ARG A 37 -0.49 10.10 -2.36
C ARG A 37 -0.88 11.32 -1.53
N LYS A 38 -2.17 11.64 -1.50
CA LYS A 38 -2.66 12.75 -0.71
C LYS A 38 -2.39 12.52 0.77
N PHE A 39 -2.68 11.32 1.23
CA PHE A 39 -2.44 10.95 2.62
C PHE A 39 -0.95 11.04 2.96
N ALA A 40 -0.09 10.55 2.08
CA ALA A 40 1.34 10.58 2.31
C ALA A 40 1.85 12.03 2.41
N GLU A 41 1.41 12.86 1.49
CA GLU A 41 1.84 14.26 1.46
C GLU A 41 1.44 14.99 2.74
N GLU A 42 0.29 14.69 3.29
CA GLU A 42 -0.23 15.39 4.45
C GLU A 42 0.25 14.82 5.79
N ASN A 43 0.78 13.60 5.80
CA ASN A 43 1.05 12.92 7.06
C ASN A 43 2.49 12.44 7.25
N TYR A 44 3.34 12.54 6.24
CA TYR A 44 4.73 12.10 6.34
C TYR A 44 5.65 13.15 5.75
N SER A 45 6.87 13.23 6.28
CA SER A 45 7.87 14.12 5.71
C SER A 45 8.56 13.51 4.50
N ASN A 46 8.47 12.18 4.35
CA ASN A 46 9.15 11.47 3.29
C ASN A 46 8.26 10.38 2.72
N PHE A 47 8.21 10.29 1.39
CA PHE A 47 7.32 9.36 0.71
C PHE A 47 8.06 8.69 -0.43
N ILE A 48 8.00 7.36 -0.47
CA ILE A 48 8.61 6.56 -1.52
C ILE A 48 7.52 5.73 -2.16
N GLU A 49 7.38 5.87 -3.48
CA GLU A 49 6.37 5.13 -4.24
C GLU A 49 7.05 4.33 -5.33
N ILE A 50 6.69 3.04 -5.42
CA ILE A 50 7.14 2.18 -6.51
C ILE A 50 5.93 1.50 -7.10
N ASN A 51 5.74 1.67 -8.41
CA ASN A 51 4.68 1.01 -9.15
C ASN A 51 5.32 -0.11 -9.97
N PHE A 52 4.94 -1.35 -9.69
CA PHE A 52 5.59 -2.50 -10.31
C PHE A 52 5.14 -2.77 -11.74
N ILE A 53 4.10 -2.10 -12.22
CA ILE A 53 3.73 -2.16 -13.63
C ILE A 53 4.61 -1.22 -14.45
N THR A 54 4.74 0.02 -14.00
CA THR A 54 5.54 1.01 -14.73
C THR A 54 7.03 0.85 -14.50
N ASN A 55 7.41 0.22 -13.40
CA ASN A 55 8.82 -0.01 -13.06
C ASN A 55 9.04 -1.47 -12.69
N PRO A 56 8.91 -2.38 -13.68
CA PRO A 56 9.06 -3.81 -13.38
C PRO A 56 10.48 -4.17 -12.92
N ASP A 57 11.47 -3.38 -13.31
CA ASP A 57 12.85 -3.60 -12.88
C ASP A 57 13.04 -3.37 -11.40
N ALA A 58 12.08 -2.71 -10.73
CA ALA A 58 12.14 -2.54 -9.27
C ALA A 58 12.08 -3.88 -8.53
N ALA A 59 11.67 -4.95 -9.21
CA ALA A 59 11.68 -6.27 -8.59
C ALA A 59 13.09 -6.68 -8.13
N LYS A 60 14.12 -6.10 -8.71
CA LYS A 60 15.49 -6.41 -8.31
C LYS A 60 15.81 -6.03 -6.87
N ILE A 61 15.00 -5.13 -6.28
CA ILE A 61 15.15 -4.77 -4.87
C ILE A 61 14.99 -6.01 -3.99
N PHE A 62 14.19 -6.97 -4.45
CA PHE A 62 13.81 -8.14 -3.69
C PHE A 62 14.45 -9.43 -4.20
N ASN A 63 15.48 -9.33 -5.05
CA ASN A 63 16.12 -10.52 -5.64
C ASN A 63 17.11 -11.21 -4.71
N GLY A 64 17.61 -10.53 -3.70
CA GLY A 64 18.56 -11.11 -2.78
C GLY A 64 17.89 -11.70 -1.56
N ASP A 65 18.59 -11.67 -0.44
CA ASP A 65 18.04 -12.12 0.82
C ASP A 65 16.86 -11.24 1.21
N LEU A 66 15.77 -11.85 1.61
CA LEU A 66 14.55 -11.13 1.98
C LEU A 66 14.59 -10.74 3.46
N ASN A 67 15.68 -10.11 3.90
CA ASN A 67 15.72 -9.52 5.23
C ASN A 67 15.61 -8.00 5.09
N ALA A 68 15.13 -7.36 6.14
CA ALA A 68 14.83 -5.93 6.09
C ALA A 68 16.05 -5.10 5.73
N GLU A 69 17.18 -5.40 6.31
CA GLU A 69 18.40 -4.61 6.08
C GLU A 69 18.77 -4.58 4.60
N THR A 70 18.84 -5.76 3.98
CA THR A 70 19.20 -5.87 2.57
C THR A 70 18.18 -5.18 1.68
N ILE A 71 16.90 -5.39 1.96
CA ILE A 71 15.82 -4.79 1.16
C ILE A 71 15.88 -3.26 1.25
N LEU A 72 16.07 -2.72 2.44
CA LEU A 72 16.10 -1.27 2.63
C LEU A 72 17.32 -0.63 1.97
N ILE A 73 18.47 -1.31 2.01
CA ILE A 73 19.65 -0.85 1.29
C ILE A 73 19.37 -0.83 -0.21
N ASN A 74 18.79 -1.90 -0.74
CA ASN A 74 18.48 -1.98 -2.16
C ASN A 74 17.43 -0.95 -2.56
N LEU A 75 16.46 -0.69 -1.70
CA LEU A 75 15.43 0.30 -1.96
C LEU A 75 16.04 1.70 -2.04
N THR A 76 16.91 2.03 -1.11
CA THR A 76 17.60 3.32 -1.11
C THR A 76 18.45 3.48 -2.37
N ALA A 77 19.18 2.42 -2.75
CA ALA A 77 20.00 2.46 -3.94
C ALA A 77 19.17 2.64 -5.21
N TYR A 78 18.02 1.98 -5.28
CA TYR A 78 17.15 2.06 -6.44
C TYR A 78 16.49 3.43 -6.57
N THR A 79 15.95 3.95 -5.47
CA THR A 79 15.18 5.20 -5.51
C THR A 79 16.04 6.43 -5.41
N GLN A 80 17.28 6.30 -4.92
CA GLN A 80 18.17 7.43 -4.66
C GLN A 80 17.54 8.44 -3.69
N LYS A 81 16.70 7.93 -2.79
CA LYS A 81 16.06 8.76 -1.76
C LYS A 81 16.44 8.27 -0.38
N PRO A 82 16.67 9.19 0.55
CA PRO A 82 16.95 8.77 1.93
C PRO A 82 15.69 8.21 2.58
N LEU A 83 15.89 7.42 3.62
CA LEU A 83 14.81 6.91 4.45
C LEU A 83 14.89 7.61 5.80
N VAL A 84 13.79 8.20 6.23
CA VAL A 84 13.71 8.92 7.51
C VAL A 84 12.96 8.02 8.48
N LYS A 85 13.67 7.50 9.47
CA LYS A 85 13.08 6.58 10.43
C LYS A 85 11.91 7.24 11.16
N GLY A 86 10.79 6.53 11.21
CA GLY A 86 9.62 7.01 11.90
C GLY A 86 8.76 8.01 11.13
N ASP A 87 9.21 8.44 9.95
CA ASP A 87 8.47 9.46 9.20
C ASP A 87 8.53 9.27 7.70
N THR A 88 8.62 8.02 7.27
CA THR A 88 8.59 7.66 5.85
C THR A 88 7.45 6.70 5.60
N LEU A 89 6.67 7.00 4.56
CA LEU A 89 5.71 6.05 4.03
C LEU A 89 6.30 5.43 2.78
N ILE A 90 6.31 4.10 2.72
CA ILE A 90 6.77 3.36 1.54
C ILE A 90 5.53 2.70 0.93
N PHE A 91 5.28 3.02 -0.33
CA PHE A 91 4.08 2.59 -1.05
C PHE A 91 4.46 1.71 -2.24
N PHE A 92 4.00 0.47 -2.21
CA PHE A 92 4.18 -0.47 -3.30
C PHE A 92 2.87 -0.58 -4.08
N ASP A 93 2.83 0.07 -5.25
CA ASP A 93 1.64 0.09 -6.10
C ASP A 93 1.69 -1.09 -7.05
N GLU A 94 0.53 -1.70 -7.30
CA GLU A 94 0.39 -2.88 -8.15
C GLU A 94 1.23 -4.04 -7.62
N ILE A 95 1.06 -4.32 -6.34
CA ILE A 95 1.91 -5.29 -5.63
C ILE A 95 1.81 -6.70 -6.19
N GLN A 96 0.69 -7.04 -6.87
CA GLN A 96 0.54 -8.36 -7.45
C GLN A 96 1.55 -8.64 -8.56
N GLU A 97 2.15 -7.58 -9.13
CA GLU A 97 3.15 -7.75 -10.17
C GLU A 97 4.53 -8.09 -9.61
N CYS A 98 4.68 -8.04 -8.29
CA CYS A 98 5.96 -8.40 -7.65
C CYS A 98 5.71 -9.25 -6.40
N PRO A 99 5.43 -10.56 -6.59
CA PRO A 99 5.14 -11.43 -5.44
C PRO A 99 6.24 -11.44 -4.38
N SER A 100 7.50 -11.30 -4.77
CA SER A 100 8.58 -11.27 -3.79
C SER A 100 8.52 -10.05 -2.89
N ALA A 101 8.03 -8.92 -3.40
CA ALA A 101 7.83 -7.75 -2.57
C ALA A 101 6.77 -8.02 -1.53
N ARG A 102 5.67 -8.66 -1.92
CA ARG A 102 4.61 -8.99 -0.97
C ARG A 102 5.09 -9.98 0.09
N THR A 103 5.88 -10.96 -0.33
CA THR A 103 6.48 -11.90 0.62
C THR A 103 7.40 -11.18 1.61
N ALA A 104 8.09 -10.14 1.16
CA ALA A 104 9.05 -9.41 1.98
C ALA A 104 8.38 -8.55 3.06
N ILE A 105 7.10 -8.28 2.94
CA ILE A 105 6.37 -7.38 3.85
C ILE A 105 6.54 -7.79 5.31
N LYS A 106 6.50 -9.08 5.61
CA LYS A 106 6.62 -9.52 7.00
C LYS A 106 7.96 -9.12 7.62
N PHE A 107 9.02 -9.18 6.83
CA PHE A 107 10.34 -8.80 7.33
C PHE A 107 10.44 -7.29 7.56
N LEU A 108 9.82 -6.53 6.65
CA LEU A 108 9.83 -5.07 6.75
C LEU A 108 8.97 -4.59 7.92
N VAL A 109 7.82 -5.19 8.13
CA VAL A 109 6.94 -4.84 9.25
C VAL A 109 7.60 -5.20 10.58
N ASP A 110 8.24 -6.38 10.65
CA ASP A 110 8.96 -6.78 11.86
C ASP A 110 10.08 -5.81 12.19
N ASP A 111 10.76 -5.30 11.18
CA ASP A 111 11.81 -4.30 11.36
C ASP A 111 11.28 -3.02 12.01
N GLY A 112 10.06 -2.62 11.61
CA GLY A 112 9.31 -1.57 12.30
C GLY A 112 9.79 -0.15 12.11
N GLN A 113 10.72 0.12 11.23
CA GLN A 113 11.27 1.47 11.07
C GLN A 113 10.39 2.39 10.24
N PHE A 114 9.59 1.84 9.35
CA PHE A 114 8.81 2.62 8.39
C PHE A 114 7.41 2.10 8.29
N ASP A 115 6.52 2.91 7.69
CA ASP A 115 5.14 2.49 7.43
C ASP A 115 5.02 2.03 5.98
N TYR A 116 4.22 1.00 5.75
CA TYR A 116 4.09 0.39 4.43
C TYR A 116 2.64 0.31 4.00
N ILE A 117 2.38 0.77 2.76
CA ILE A 117 1.09 0.60 2.10
C ILE A 117 1.34 -0.15 0.80
N GLU A 118 0.48 -1.12 0.51
CA GLU A 118 0.48 -1.85 -0.74
C GLU A 118 -0.85 -1.60 -1.43
N SER A 119 -0.87 -1.59 -2.75
CA SER A 119 -2.14 -1.54 -3.46
C SER A 119 -2.12 -2.50 -4.62
N GLY A 120 -3.30 -2.93 -5.02
CA GLY A 120 -3.45 -3.80 -6.17
C GLY A 120 -4.90 -4.04 -6.49
N SER A 121 -5.16 -4.65 -7.64
CA SER A 121 -6.50 -5.09 -7.97
C SER A 121 -6.83 -6.32 -7.15
N LEU A 122 -8.09 -6.44 -6.74
CA LEU A 122 -8.50 -7.56 -5.93
C LEU A 122 -8.23 -8.88 -6.64
N LEU A 123 -8.53 -8.95 -7.93
CA LEU A 123 -8.33 -10.16 -8.71
C LEU A 123 -6.84 -10.49 -8.82
N GLY A 124 -6.01 -9.49 -9.13
CA GLY A 124 -4.58 -9.71 -9.26
C GLY A 124 -3.94 -10.18 -7.96
N VAL A 125 -4.33 -9.56 -6.83
CA VAL A 125 -3.80 -9.94 -5.54
C VAL A 125 -4.19 -11.36 -5.16
N ARG A 126 -5.40 -11.79 -5.51
CA ARG A 126 -5.88 -13.13 -5.18
C ARG A 126 -5.27 -14.23 -6.02
N TYR A 127 -5.03 -13.96 -7.30
CA TYR A 127 -4.66 -15.03 -8.23
C TYR A 127 -3.19 -15.06 -8.62
N LYS A 128 -2.42 -14.04 -8.28
CA LYS A 128 -0.97 -14.13 -8.46
C LYS A 128 -0.39 -15.01 -7.39
N GLU A 129 0.52 -15.87 -7.80
CA GLU A 129 1.14 -16.82 -6.90
C GLU A 129 2.14 -16.14 -5.98
N VAL A 130 2.01 -16.38 -4.69
CA VAL A 130 2.92 -15.85 -3.69
C VAL A 130 3.41 -17.03 -2.85
N LYS A 131 4.72 -17.18 -2.72
CA LYS A 131 5.29 -18.29 -1.95
C LYS A 131 4.82 -18.30 -0.52
N SER A 132 4.65 -17.13 0.06
CA SER A 132 4.25 -17.00 1.45
C SER A 132 3.49 -15.70 1.59
N TYR A 133 2.21 -15.79 1.96
CA TYR A 133 1.45 -14.59 2.26
C TYR A 133 1.91 -14.05 3.62
N PRO A 134 1.97 -12.73 3.77
CA PRO A 134 2.37 -12.13 5.05
C PRO A 134 1.23 -12.16 6.07
N VAL A 135 0.80 -13.36 6.43
CA VAL A 135 -0.29 -13.54 7.38
C VAL A 135 0.06 -12.92 8.72
N GLY A 136 -0.82 -12.08 9.23
CA GLY A 136 -0.56 -11.38 10.49
C GLY A 136 0.24 -10.10 10.33
N TYR A 137 0.74 -9.82 9.14
CA TYR A 137 1.54 -8.61 8.88
C TYR A 137 0.90 -7.65 7.91
N GLU A 138 -0.29 -8.00 7.41
CA GLU A 138 -0.99 -7.24 6.39
C GLU A 138 -2.43 -7.05 6.83
N GLU A 139 -2.88 -5.80 6.84
CA GLU A 139 -4.28 -5.46 7.07
C GLU A 139 -4.90 -5.12 5.72
N ASN A 140 -6.07 -5.65 5.43
CA ASN A 140 -6.73 -5.43 4.15
C ASN A 140 -7.79 -4.36 4.26
N TYR A 141 -7.81 -3.47 3.27
CA TYR A 141 -8.87 -2.49 3.11
C TYR A 141 -9.31 -2.50 1.66
N ARG A 142 -10.59 -2.79 1.43
CA ARG A 142 -11.10 -2.87 0.08
C ARG A 142 -11.87 -1.60 -0.26
N MET A 143 -11.45 -0.95 -1.36
CA MET A 143 -12.16 0.19 -1.89
C MET A 143 -13.10 -0.27 -3.00
N TYR A 144 -14.33 0.19 -2.94
CA TYR A 144 -15.34 -0.12 -3.94
C TYR A 144 -15.53 1.09 -4.84
N PRO A 145 -15.77 0.87 -6.13
CA PRO A 145 -16.11 1.99 -7.00
C PRO A 145 -17.43 2.59 -6.57
N VAL A 146 -17.54 3.92 -6.63
CA VAL A 146 -18.77 4.61 -6.34
C VAL A 146 -19.50 4.80 -7.66
N SER A 147 -20.63 4.08 -7.84
CA SER A 147 -21.44 4.28 -9.01
C SER A 147 -22.39 5.44 -8.77
N TYR A 148 -22.79 6.08 -9.84
CA TYR A 148 -23.77 7.16 -9.77
C TYR A 148 -25.07 6.64 -9.16
N THR A 149 -25.51 5.47 -9.57
CA THR A 149 -26.74 4.86 -9.05
C THR A 149 -26.64 4.63 -7.55
N HIS A 150 -25.51 4.15 -7.09
CA HIS A 150 -25.29 3.90 -5.67
C HIS A 150 -25.37 5.20 -4.87
N LEU A 151 -24.74 6.25 -5.35
CA LEU A 151 -24.79 7.54 -4.67
C LEU A 151 -26.20 8.07 -4.59
N ARG A 152 -26.95 7.98 -5.67
CA ARG A 152 -28.32 8.44 -5.67
C ARG A 152 -29.18 7.67 -4.70
N ALA A 153 -29.02 6.37 -4.66
CA ALA A 153 -29.77 5.55 -3.72
C ALA A 153 -29.51 5.96 -2.28
N HIS A 154 -28.27 6.20 -1.95
CA HIS A 154 -27.92 6.66 -0.62
C HIS A 154 -28.51 8.01 -0.30
N GLU A 155 -28.37 8.94 -1.21
CA GLU A 155 -28.90 10.28 -1.02
C GLU A 155 -30.40 10.25 -0.89
N THR A 156 -31.05 9.45 -1.69
CA THR A 156 -32.50 9.37 -1.67
C THR A 156 -33.01 8.87 -0.33
N ARG A 157 -32.33 7.91 0.27
CA ARG A 157 -32.75 7.36 1.55
C ARG A 157 -32.34 8.19 2.72
N GLY A 158 -31.19 8.77 2.65
CA GLY A 158 -30.67 9.54 3.77
C GLY A 158 -31.07 10.97 3.73
N ASN A 159 -31.25 11.48 2.58
CA ASN A 159 -31.44 12.90 2.39
C ASN A 159 -32.14 13.24 1.11
N LEU A 160 -32.66 12.28 0.51
CA LEU A 160 -33.33 12.52 -0.76
C LEU A 160 -34.74 12.11 -0.64
#